data_610fceb8b334f75f87603e923d2d70e4
#
_entry.id   610fceb8b334f75f87603e923d2d70e4
#
_cell.length_a   1.000
_cell.length_b   1.000
_cell.length_c   1.000
_cell.angle_alpha   90.00
_cell.angle_beta   90.00
_cell.angle_gamma   90.00
#
_symmetry.space_group_name_H-M   'P 1'
#
loop_
_entity.id
_entity.type
_entity.pdbx_description
1 polymer ?
#
loop_
_entity_poly.entity_id
_entity_poly.type
_entity_poly.pdbx_seq_one_letter_code
_entity_poly.pdbx_strand_id
1 'polypeptide(L)'
;MGKSYNRKVISIYTEFTAFMRRIKIFISSVQSEFSKERAMLCHYIRTDVLLGKFFEPFIFEEVPANEYPISHVYLNEVKLCDIYLGLYGNLYGYEDAEGVSPTEREYDLAAELHKRRLIYIKSINEDDRHPKETALIKKVERDIVRKTFVDLEGLRTSVYASLIRYLEEKEYIRWRPFDASYDNGATLDDLDEDKIRSFLQVARSKRNFPLSVDTPIKELLTHLDLIDENDRIANAAILLFGKKPQKYFIPSEVKCVQFYGNVVRKPMPAYQIYRGDVFELVDQSTSFVMSRVNNWVGTRDEGETASVPTHPELPIDAVKEAIVNAICHRDYTSNASVQVMLFRNRLEIWNPGQLPYGLTVQKLQGPHKSLPTNPLIADPMYWPSTRLAETKCH
;
A
#
# COMPACT_ATOMS: atom_id res chain seq x y z
N MET A 1 42.22 -10.03 8.62
CA MET A 1 41.14 -9.27 9.29
C MET A 1 40.02 -9.03 8.32
N GLY A 2 39.06 -9.93 8.20
CA GLY A 2 37.96 -9.84 7.25
C GLY A 2 36.93 -10.94 7.48
N LYS A 3 36.12 -10.87 8.54
CA LYS A 3 35.00 -11.80 8.74
C LYS A 3 33.96 -11.25 9.76
N SER A 4 33.61 -9.97 9.71
CA SER A 4 32.61 -9.43 10.65
C SER A 4 31.41 -8.73 10.00
N TYR A 5 31.41 -8.50 8.69
CA TYR A 5 30.34 -7.71 8.03
C TYR A 5 29.14 -8.51 7.53
N ASN A 6 29.29 -9.82 7.29
CA ASN A 6 28.20 -10.61 6.69
C ASN A 6 27.15 -11.16 7.69
N ARG A 7 27.41 -11.17 9.00
CA ARG A 7 26.43 -11.69 9.97
C ARG A 7 25.35 -10.67 10.37
N LYS A 8 25.64 -9.37 10.35
CA LYS A 8 24.64 -8.32 10.72
C LYS A 8 23.62 -8.04 9.63
N VAL A 9 23.98 -8.16 8.36
CA VAL A 9 23.05 -7.94 7.22
C VAL A 9 22.02 -9.07 7.14
N ILE A 10 22.40 -10.32 7.43
CA ILE A 10 21.47 -11.48 7.40
C ILE A 10 20.47 -11.42 8.58
N SER A 11 20.86 -10.86 9.74
CA SER A 11 19.97 -10.72 10.90
C SER A 11 18.85 -9.69 10.69
N ILE A 12 19.10 -8.61 9.95
CA ILE A 12 18.10 -7.56 9.68
C ILE A 12 17.00 -8.05 8.72
N TYR A 13 17.35 -8.89 7.76
CA TYR A 13 16.35 -9.46 6.82
C TYR A 13 15.45 -10.52 7.46
N THR A 14 15.94 -11.27 8.44
CA THR A 14 15.15 -12.28 9.17
C THR A 14 14.21 -11.67 10.21
N GLU A 15 14.55 -10.52 10.80
CA GLU A 15 13.67 -9.82 11.74
C GLU A 15 12.51 -9.08 11.07
N PHE A 16 12.66 -8.63 9.82
CA PHE A 16 11.59 -7.94 9.09
C PHE A 16 10.47 -8.86 8.59
N THR A 17 10.75 -10.15 8.37
CA THR A 17 9.72 -11.15 8.05
C THR A 17 8.99 -11.69 9.28
N ALA A 18 9.49 -11.46 10.49
CA ALA A 18 8.88 -11.92 11.75
C ALA A 18 7.77 -11.01 12.30
N PHE A 19 7.49 -9.84 11.69
CA PHE A 19 6.60 -8.83 12.30
C PHE A 19 5.19 -8.74 11.69
N MET A 20 4.85 -9.51 10.66
CA MET A 20 3.45 -9.58 10.23
C MET A 20 2.73 -10.72 10.95
N ARG A 21 1.96 -10.39 12.00
CA ARG A 21 1.03 -11.33 12.62
C ARG A 21 0.07 -11.82 11.53
N ARG A 22 0.03 -13.14 11.30
CA ARG A 22 -0.93 -13.73 10.37
C ARG A 22 -2.35 -13.52 10.87
N ILE A 23 -3.26 -13.33 9.93
CA ILE A 23 -4.69 -13.16 10.15
C ILE A 23 -5.25 -14.53 10.55
N LYS A 24 -5.75 -14.66 11.76
CA LYS A 24 -6.30 -15.92 12.28
C LYS A 24 -7.70 -16.18 11.76
N ILE A 25 -7.92 -17.34 11.15
CA ILE A 25 -9.22 -17.81 10.68
C ILE A 25 -9.68 -18.94 11.59
N PHE A 26 -10.80 -18.78 12.29
CA PHE A 26 -11.45 -19.84 13.04
C PHE A 26 -12.48 -20.52 12.14
N ILE A 27 -12.33 -21.83 11.89
CA ILE A 27 -13.24 -22.62 11.05
C ILE A 27 -14.22 -23.38 11.97
N SER A 28 -15.46 -22.89 11.99
CA SER A 28 -16.58 -23.41 12.77
C SER A 28 -17.50 -24.27 11.93
N SER A 29 -17.86 -25.44 12.43
CA SER A 29 -18.88 -26.33 11.83
C SER A 29 -19.15 -27.54 12.73
N VAL A 30 -20.17 -28.30 12.42
CA VAL A 30 -20.35 -29.63 13.01
C VAL A 30 -19.27 -30.57 12.51
N GLN A 31 -18.38 -31.01 13.41
CA GLN A 31 -17.17 -31.79 13.08
C GLN A 31 -17.47 -33.11 12.33
N SER A 32 -18.49 -33.85 12.78
CA SER A 32 -18.86 -35.13 12.17
C SER A 32 -19.34 -34.98 10.73
N GLU A 33 -19.96 -33.86 10.37
CA GLU A 33 -20.46 -33.58 9.03
C GLU A 33 -19.39 -33.02 8.09
N PHE A 34 -18.53 -32.14 8.60
CA PHE A 34 -17.61 -31.32 7.78
C PHE A 34 -16.13 -31.69 7.96
N SER A 35 -15.81 -32.87 8.45
CA SER A 35 -14.40 -33.25 8.72
C SER A 35 -13.49 -33.13 7.47
N LYS A 36 -14.01 -33.49 6.29
CA LYS A 36 -13.26 -33.41 5.02
C LYS A 36 -13.09 -31.96 4.55
N GLU A 37 -14.14 -31.18 4.62
CA GLU A 37 -14.15 -29.77 4.24
C GLU A 37 -13.19 -28.96 5.13
N ARG A 38 -13.22 -29.19 6.45
CA ARG A 38 -12.33 -28.55 7.43
C ARG A 38 -10.85 -28.86 7.16
N ALA A 39 -10.52 -30.13 7.02
CA ALA A 39 -9.16 -30.59 6.73
C ALA A 39 -8.66 -30.02 5.39
N MET A 40 -9.49 -30.05 4.35
CA MET A 40 -9.17 -29.51 3.02
C MET A 40 -8.90 -28.01 3.10
N LEU A 41 -9.79 -27.24 3.72
CA LEU A 41 -9.63 -25.77 3.84
C LEU A 41 -8.37 -25.41 4.63
N CYS A 42 -8.13 -26.10 5.76
CA CYS A 42 -6.95 -25.87 6.58
C CYS A 42 -5.66 -26.12 5.78
N HIS A 43 -5.58 -27.29 5.12
CA HIS A 43 -4.46 -27.62 4.25
C HIS A 43 -4.29 -26.62 3.11
N TYR A 44 -5.37 -26.31 2.39
CA TYR A 44 -5.36 -25.41 1.25
C TYR A 44 -4.87 -24.00 1.64
N ILE A 45 -5.44 -23.39 2.68
CA ILE A 45 -5.06 -22.05 3.12
C ILE A 45 -3.57 -21.99 3.52
N ARG A 46 -3.05 -23.05 4.17
CA ARG A 46 -1.64 -23.09 4.59
C ARG A 46 -0.66 -23.31 3.46
N THR A 47 -1.04 -24.08 2.44
CA THR A 47 -0.15 -24.48 1.35
C THR A 47 -0.23 -23.57 0.13
N ASP A 48 -1.31 -22.80 -0.03
CA ASP A 48 -1.40 -21.81 -1.09
C ASP A 48 -0.35 -20.72 -0.93
N VAL A 49 0.35 -20.40 -2.03
CA VAL A 49 1.51 -19.49 -2.03
C VAL A 49 1.17 -18.07 -1.56
N LEU A 50 -0.05 -17.62 -1.84
CA LEU A 50 -0.54 -16.31 -1.42
C LEU A 50 -1.20 -16.36 -0.05
N LEU A 51 -2.22 -17.22 0.12
CA LEU A 51 -3.00 -17.29 1.35
C LEU A 51 -2.14 -17.65 2.56
N GLY A 52 -1.20 -18.60 2.42
CA GLY A 52 -0.31 -19.03 3.50
C GLY A 52 0.64 -17.97 4.03
N LYS A 53 0.83 -16.87 3.29
CA LYS A 53 1.60 -15.70 3.78
C LYS A 53 0.79 -14.84 4.73
N PHE A 54 -0.51 -14.72 4.52
CA PHE A 54 -1.39 -13.80 5.23
C PHE A 54 -2.25 -14.47 6.29
N PHE A 55 -2.68 -15.71 6.07
CA PHE A 55 -3.67 -16.38 6.90
C PHE A 55 -3.10 -17.55 7.68
N GLU A 56 -3.67 -17.76 8.86
CA GLU A 56 -3.41 -18.90 9.73
C GLU A 56 -4.76 -19.53 10.14
N PRO A 57 -5.20 -20.63 9.46
CA PRO A 57 -6.43 -21.30 9.80
C PRO A 57 -6.27 -22.13 11.06
N PHE A 58 -7.30 -22.09 11.91
CA PHE A 58 -7.42 -22.87 13.11
C PHE A 58 -8.60 -23.83 13.01
N ILE A 59 -8.38 -25.10 13.33
CA ILE A 59 -9.41 -26.13 13.49
C ILE A 59 -9.20 -26.81 14.84
N PHE A 60 -10.30 -27.19 15.49
CA PHE A 60 -10.27 -27.77 16.83
C PHE A 60 -9.50 -29.09 16.92
N GLU A 61 -9.49 -29.85 15.84
CA GLU A 61 -8.81 -31.16 15.72
C GLU A 61 -7.28 -31.08 15.91
N GLU A 62 -6.71 -29.91 15.80
CA GLU A 62 -5.26 -29.67 15.98
C GLU A 62 -4.89 -29.23 17.41
N VAL A 63 -5.88 -29.07 18.30
CA VAL A 63 -5.62 -28.66 19.68
C VAL A 63 -5.01 -29.80 20.44
N PRO A 64 -3.82 -29.64 21.07
CA PRO A 64 -3.26 -30.65 21.96
C PRO A 64 -4.20 -30.94 23.13
N ALA A 65 -4.18 -32.18 23.63
CA ALA A 65 -4.94 -32.53 24.84
C ALA A 65 -4.59 -31.58 26.00
N ASN A 66 -5.62 -31.00 26.64
CA ASN A 66 -5.47 -30.10 27.78
C ASN A 66 -6.57 -30.35 28.82
N GLU A 67 -6.40 -29.79 30.03
CA GLU A 67 -7.31 -29.95 31.16
C GLU A 67 -8.53 -29.00 31.14
N TYR A 68 -8.58 -28.09 30.18
CA TYR A 68 -9.66 -27.10 30.12
C TYR A 68 -10.96 -27.68 29.53
N PRO A 69 -12.14 -27.24 29.99
CA PRO A 69 -13.40 -27.60 29.37
C PRO A 69 -13.41 -27.22 27.87
N ILE A 70 -13.90 -28.13 27.05
CA ILE A 70 -13.95 -27.96 25.58
C ILE A 70 -14.59 -26.63 25.19
N SER A 71 -15.68 -26.24 25.86
CA SER A 71 -16.40 -24.98 25.62
C SER A 71 -15.53 -23.72 25.83
N HIS A 72 -14.62 -23.76 26.81
CA HIS A 72 -13.72 -22.63 27.05
C HIS A 72 -12.64 -22.48 25.96
N VAL A 73 -12.20 -23.58 25.38
CA VAL A 73 -11.15 -23.56 24.34
C VAL A 73 -11.69 -22.95 23.05
N TYR A 74 -12.82 -23.44 22.52
CA TYR A 74 -13.32 -22.93 21.23
C TYR A 74 -13.85 -21.49 21.32
N LEU A 75 -14.53 -21.09 22.42
CA LEU A 75 -14.98 -19.72 22.60
C LEU A 75 -13.80 -18.74 22.74
N ASN A 76 -12.71 -19.17 23.38
CA ASN A 76 -11.50 -18.37 23.45
C ASN A 76 -10.85 -18.17 22.07
N GLU A 77 -10.81 -19.21 21.23
CA GLU A 77 -10.28 -19.09 19.87
C GLU A 77 -11.14 -18.17 18.98
N VAL A 78 -12.48 -18.18 19.15
CA VAL A 78 -13.36 -17.20 18.50
C VAL A 78 -13.02 -15.77 18.94
N LYS A 79 -12.71 -15.52 20.22
CA LYS A 79 -12.27 -14.21 20.71
C LYS A 79 -10.95 -13.76 20.05
N LEU A 80 -10.03 -14.70 19.84
CA LEU A 80 -8.70 -14.43 19.31
C LEU A 80 -8.63 -14.39 17.78
N CYS A 81 -9.63 -14.91 17.07
CA CYS A 81 -9.64 -14.89 15.60
C CYS A 81 -9.93 -13.49 15.03
N ASP A 82 -9.44 -13.26 13.82
CA ASP A 82 -9.74 -12.08 13.01
C ASP A 82 -10.94 -12.33 12.09
N ILE A 83 -11.06 -13.58 11.60
CA ILE A 83 -12.13 -14.03 10.70
C ILE A 83 -12.78 -15.30 11.29
N TYR A 84 -14.09 -15.29 11.39
CA TYR A 84 -14.92 -16.45 11.64
C TYR A 84 -15.41 -17.03 10.32
N LEU A 85 -15.11 -18.30 10.03
CA LEU A 85 -15.56 -19.03 8.85
C LEU A 85 -16.51 -20.14 9.28
N GLY A 86 -17.81 -20.00 9.01
CA GLY A 86 -18.84 -20.96 9.37
C GLY A 86 -19.26 -21.83 8.20
N LEU A 87 -19.33 -23.16 8.42
CA LEU A 87 -19.89 -24.14 7.48
C LEU A 87 -21.15 -24.72 8.09
N TYR A 88 -22.27 -24.62 7.39
CA TYR A 88 -23.60 -25.07 7.84
C TYR A 88 -24.14 -26.11 6.85
N GLY A 89 -24.78 -27.17 7.39
CA GLY A 89 -25.26 -28.29 6.61
C GLY A 89 -26.61 -28.88 7.10
N ASN A 90 -26.62 -30.20 7.29
CA ASN A 90 -27.79 -30.92 7.77
C ASN A 90 -27.88 -30.95 9.30
N LEU A 91 -26.74 -31.10 9.98
CA LEU A 91 -26.69 -31.42 11.39
C LEU A 91 -26.54 -30.16 12.22
N TYR A 92 -27.32 -30.04 13.30
CA TYR A 92 -27.17 -28.98 14.29
C TYR A 92 -26.02 -29.23 15.29
N GLY A 93 -25.62 -30.51 15.40
CA GLY A 93 -24.56 -30.95 16.30
C GLY A 93 -25.08 -31.27 17.71
N TYR A 94 -24.12 -31.47 18.65
CA TYR A 94 -24.45 -31.75 20.06
C TYR A 94 -25.06 -30.49 20.73
N GLU A 95 -26.08 -30.73 21.55
CA GLU A 95 -26.74 -29.69 22.31
C GLU A 95 -26.24 -29.68 23.76
N ASP A 96 -25.94 -28.50 24.28
CA ASP A 96 -25.62 -28.32 25.69
C ASP A 96 -26.86 -28.35 26.61
N ALA A 97 -26.69 -28.07 27.89
CA ALA A 97 -27.77 -28.04 28.87
C ALA A 97 -28.91 -27.02 28.57
N GLU A 98 -28.61 -26.02 27.75
CA GLU A 98 -29.54 -24.98 27.29
C GLU A 98 -30.18 -25.33 25.92
N GLY A 99 -29.80 -26.46 25.34
CA GLY A 99 -30.26 -26.92 24.02
C GLY A 99 -29.65 -26.16 22.85
N VAL A 100 -28.47 -25.56 23.04
CA VAL A 100 -27.75 -24.78 22.03
C VAL A 100 -26.49 -25.53 21.60
N SER A 101 -26.20 -25.54 20.31
CA SER A 101 -24.99 -26.19 19.78
C SER A 101 -23.75 -25.30 19.95
N PRO A 102 -22.54 -25.90 20.05
CA PRO A 102 -21.29 -25.15 20.03
C PRO A 102 -21.17 -24.22 18.83
N THR A 103 -21.57 -24.68 17.64
CA THR A 103 -21.53 -23.92 16.39
C THR A 103 -22.40 -22.66 16.46
N GLU A 104 -23.59 -22.74 17.07
CA GLU A 104 -24.45 -21.56 17.28
C GLU A 104 -23.83 -20.60 18.29
N ARG A 105 -23.28 -21.08 19.42
CA ARG A 105 -22.61 -20.22 20.41
C ARG A 105 -21.37 -19.51 19.83
N GLU A 106 -20.60 -20.21 19.01
CA GLU A 106 -19.45 -19.64 18.29
C GLU A 106 -19.89 -18.52 17.35
N TYR A 107 -20.99 -18.73 16.61
CA TYR A 107 -21.57 -17.70 15.74
C TYR A 107 -22.04 -16.48 16.53
N ASP A 108 -22.78 -16.70 17.61
CA ASP A 108 -23.32 -15.62 18.45
C ASP A 108 -22.18 -14.78 19.05
N LEU A 109 -21.15 -15.43 19.57
CA LEU A 109 -19.97 -14.74 20.09
C LEU A 109 -19.22 -13.97 18.99
N ALA A 110 -19.08 -14.54 17.80
CA ALA A 110 -18.45 -13.85 16.67
C ALA A 110 -19.28 -12.64 16.22
N ALA A 111 -20.61 -12.71 16.29
CA ALA A 111 -21.52 -11.61 16.01
C ALA A 111 -21.42 -10.50 17.07
N GLU A 112 -21.45 -10.85 18.36
CA GLU A 112 -21.31 -9.93 19.48
C GLU A 112 -19.98 -9.16 19.42
N LEU A 113 -18.90 -9.86 19.09
CA LEU A 113 -17.56 -9.27 18.97
C LEU A 113 -17.31 -8.58 17.62
N HIS A 114 -18.33 -8.45 16.78
CA HIS A 114 -18.23 -7.83 15.44
C HIS A 114 -17.11 -8.38 14.57
N LYS A 115 -16.83 -9.70 14.68
CA LYS A 115 -15.83 -10.37 13.85
C LYS A 115 -16.25 -10.36 12.37
N ARG A 116 -15.27 -10.39 11.46
CA ARG A 116 -15.55 -10.68 10.05
C ARG A 116 -16.08 -12.10 9.94
N ARG A 117 -17.32 -12.27 9.50
CA ARG A 117 -17.99 -13.57 9.36
C ARG A 117 -18.11 -13.96 7.90
N LEU A 118 -17.55 -15.09 7.52
CA LEU A 118 -17.66 -15.70 6.20
C LEU A 118 -18.46 -16.99 6.32
N ILE A 119 -19.63 -17.02 5.70
CA ILE A 119 -20.60 -18.13 5.89
C ILE A 119 -20.84 -18.87 4.60
N TYR A 120 -20.74 -20.20 4.70
CA TYR A 120 -20.94 -21.12 3.61
C TYR A 120 -21.94 -22.20 3.99
N ILE A 121 -23.00 -22.36 3.18
CA ILE A 121 -24.09 -23.29 3.44
C ILE A 121 -24.04 -24.39 2.37
N LYS A 122 -23.99 -25.63 2.79
CA LYS A 122 -24.03 -26.78 1.89
C LYS A 122 -25.40 -26.90 1.23
N SER A 123 -25.42 -26.96 -0.10
CA SER A 123 -26.65 -27.18 -0.87
C SER A 123 -27.11 -28.59 -0.71
N ILE A 124 -28.18 -28.81 0.00
CA ILE A 124 -28.80 -30.08 0.32
C ILE A 124 -30.32 -29.93 0.27
N ASN A 125 -31.06 -31.03 0.28
CA ASN A 125 -32.51 -30.98 0.40
C ASN A 125 -32.92 -30.43 1.76
N GLU A 126 -33.76 -29.39 1.79
CA GLU A 126 -34.19 -28.76 3.04
C GLU A 126 -34.95 -29.67 3.97
N ASP A 127 -35.66 -30.66 3.42
CA ASP A 127 -36.42 -31.66 4.20
C ASP A 127 -35.50 -32.57 5.04
N ASP A 128 -34.24 -32.72 4.67
CA ASP A 128 -33.26 -33.55 5.39
C ASP A 128 -32.52 -32.75 6.51
N ARG A 129 -32.78 -31.47 6.62
CA ARG A 129 -32.06 -30.58 7.55
C ARG A 129 -32.70 -30.59 8.95
N HIS A 130 -31.86 -30.65 9.97
CA HIS A 130 -32.33 -30.54 11.36
C HIS A 130 -33.08 -29.23 11.59
N PRO A 131 -34.27 -29.22 12.27
CA PRO A 131 -35.06 -27.99 12.44
C PRO A 131 -34.34 -26.84 13.10
N LYS A 132 -33.48 -27.09 14.10
CA LYS A 132 -32.65 -26.08 14.76
C LYS A 132 -31.55 -25.55 13.83
N GLU A 133 -30.96 -26.39 12.96
CA GLU A 133 -30.01 -25.93 11.94
C GLU A 133 -30.67 -25.00 10.93
N THR A 134 -31.91 -25.34 10.50
CA THR A 134 -32.71 -24.44 9.67
C THR A 134 -32.99 -23.10 10.35
N ALA A 135 -33.27 -23.11 11.66
CA ALA A 135 -33.49 -21.89 12.43
C ALA A 135 -32.19 -21.03 12.53
N LEU A 136 -31.06 -21.70 12.79
CA LEU A 136 -29.73 -21.05 12.82
C LEU A 136 -29.38 -20.43 11.47
N ILE A 137 -29.56 -21.16 10.37
CA ILE A 137 -29.31 -20.64 9.02
C ILE A 137 -30.19 -19.41 8.74
N LYS A 138 -31.48 -19.45 9.08
CA LYS A 138 -32.38 -18.28 8.94
C LYS A 138 -31.94 -17.10 9.79
N LYS A 139 -31.39 -17.32 10.99
CA LYS A 139 -30.79 -16.28 11.84
C LYS A 139 -29.59 -15.65 11.15
N VAL A 140 -28.68 -16.47 10.64
CA VAL A 140 -27.46 -16.03 9.93
C VAL A 140 -27.79 -15.21 8.66
N GLU A 141 -28.79 -15.66 7.88
CA GLU A 141 -29.21 -15.01 6.63
C GLU A 141 -29.82 -13.61 6.83
N ARG A 142 -30.36 -13.33 8.01
CA ARG A 142 -30.83 -11.97 8.35
C ARG A 142 -29.71 -10.98 8.61
N ASP A 143 -28.58 -11.49 9.09
CA ASP A 143 -27.47 -10.65 9.55
C ASP A 143 -26.46 -10.38 8.44
N ILE A 144 -26.17 -11.35 7.57
CA ILE A 144 -25.06 -11.28 6.62
C ILE A 144 -25.36 -12.01 5.31
N VAL A 145 -24.64 -11.61 4.26
CA VAL A 145 -24.63 -12.31 2.96
C VAL A 145 -23.88 -13.63 3.09
N ARG A 146 -24.52 -14.72 2.70
CA ARG A 146 -23.94 -16.06 2.71
C ARG A 146 -23.65 -16.55 1.29
N LYS A 147 -22.86 -17.61 1.15
CA LYS A 147 -22.60 -18.32 -0.10
C LYS A 147 -23.01 -19.79 0.03
N THR A 148 -23.60 -20.38 -1.00
CA THR A 148 -23.89 -21.82 -1.04
C THR A 148 -22.79 -22.56 -1.78
N PHE A 149 -22.57 -23.83 -1.44
CA PHE A 149 -21.65 -24.73 -2.15
C PHE A 149 -22.24 -26.14 -2.25
N VAL A 150 -21.81 -26.86 -3.27
CA VAL A 150 -22.27 -28.24 -3.54
C VAL A 150 -21.19 -29.27 -3.16
N ASP A 151 -19.95 -28.96 -3.49
CA ASP A 151 -18.80 -29.85 -3.35
C ASP A 151 -17.57 -29.12 -2.79
N LEU A 152 -16.49 -29.89 -2.56
CA LEU A 152 -15.23 -29.36 -2.01
C LEU A 152 -14.57 -28.32 -2.91
N GLU A 153 -14.69 -28.46 -4.23
CA GLU A 153 -14.06 -27.53 -5.18
C GLU A 153 -14.80 -26.20 -5.19
N GLY A 154 -16.15 -26.23 -5.20
CA GLY A 154 -16.97 -25.02 -5.10
C GLY A 154 -16.76 -24.29 -3.78
N LEU A 155 -16.62 -25.03 -2.66
CA LEU A 155 -16.29 -24.46 -1.36
C LEU A 155 -14.91 -23.78 -1.41
N ARG A 156 -13.89 -24.49 -1.89
CA ARG A 156 -12.50 -23.98 -2.00
C ARG A 156 -12.46 -22.67 -2.79
N THR A 157 -13.08 -22.66 -3.97
CA THR A 157 -13.12 -21.49 -4.85
C THR A 157 -13.84 -20.31 -4.19
N SER A 158 -14.96 -20.57 -3.51
CA SER A 158 -15.72 -19.52 -2.83
C SER A 158 -14.98 -18.93 -1.63
N VAL A 159 -14.30 -19.77 -0.85
CA VAL A 159 -13.45 -19.33 0.28
C VAL A 159 -12.28 -18.50 -0.24
N TYR A 160 -11.59 -18.99 -1.30
CA TYR A 160 -10.49 -18.24 -1.93
C TYR A 160 -10.92 -16.83 -2.33
N ALA A 161 -12.01 -16.72 -3.09
CA ALA A 161 -12.53 -15.42 -3.53
C ALA A 161 -12.86 -14.47 -2.35
N SER A 162 -13.42 -15.01 -1.26
CA SER A 162 -13.75 -14.21 -0.06
C SER A 162 -12.49 -13.75 0.69
N LEU A 163 -11.46 -14.59 0.77
CA LEU A 163 -10.20 -14.25 1.43
C LEU A 163 -9.40 -13.24 0.61
N ILE A 164 -9.36 -13.38 -0.73
CA ILE A 164 -8.75 -12.37 -1.60
C ILE A 164 -9.45 -11.03 -1.43
N ARG A 165 -10.79 -11.02 -1.49
CA ARG A 165 -11.56 -9.79 -1.27
C ARG A 165 -11.27 -9.15 0.10
N TYR A 166 -11.11 -9.95 1.15
CA TYR A 166 -10.71 -9.45 2.47
C TYR A 166 -9.33 -8.77 2.43
N LEU A 167 -8.35 -9.40 1.74
CA LEU A 167 -7.02 -8.80 1.57
C LEU A 167 -7.06 -7.48 0.79
N GLU A 168 -7.91 -7.40 -0.23
CA GLU A 168 -8.16 -6.17 -0.99
C GLU A 168 -8.80 -5.07 -0.14
N GLU A 169 -9.91 -5.40 0.58
CA GLU A 169 -10.63 -4.47 1.46
C GLU A 169 -9.75 -3.93 2.61
N LYS A 170 -8.77 -4.73 3.05
CA LYS A 170 -7.79 -4.34 4.09
C LYS A 170 -6.48 -3.81 3.52
N GLU A 171 -6.40 -3.65 2.19
CA GLU A 171 -5.21 -3.18 1.46
C GLU A 171 -3.92 -3.98 1.70
N TYR A 172 -4.04 -5.25 2.11
CA TYR A 172 -2.91 -6.18 2.17
C TYR A 172 -2.39 -6.55 0.78
N ILE A 173 -3.26 -6.57 -0.23
CA ILE A 173 -2.94 -6.69 -1.65
C ILE A 173 -3.63 -5.55 -2.40
N ARG A 174 -2.92 -4.97 -3.38
CA ARG A 174 -3.39 -3.82 -4.13
C ARG A 174 -3.36 -4.13 -5.62
N TRP A 175 -4.48 -3.91 -6.28
CA TRP A 175 -4.60 -3.97 -7.74
C TRP A 175 -4.27 -2.64 -8.41
N ARG A 176 -4.26 -1.56 -7.64
CA ARG A 176 -3.96 -0.22 -8.11
C ARG A 176 -2.60 0.24 -7.61
N PRO A 177 -1.87 1.10 -8.35
CA PRO A 177 -0.71 1.78 -7.84
C PRO A 177 -1.00 2.47 -6.50
N PHE A 178 0.04 2.68 -5.68
CA PHE A 178 -0.13 3.32 -4.37
C PHE A 178 -0.83 4.67 -4.46
N ASP A 179 -0.45 5.49 -5.44
CA ASP A 179 -0.96 6.83 -5.64
C ASP A 179 -2.43 6.87 -6.08
N ALA A 180 -2.92 5.81 -6.75
CA ALA A 180 -4.31 5.64 -7.14
C ALA A 180 -5.17 4.92 -6.07
N SER A 181 -4.60 4.58 -4.91
CA SER A 181 -5.34 4.05 -3.75
C SER A 181 -5.91 5.22 -2.92
N TYR A 182 -6.98 4.96 -2.16
CA TYR A 182 -7.67 5.99 -1.37
C TYR A 182 -7.33 5.84 0.10
N ASP A 183 -6.99 6.96 0.77
CA ASP A 183 -6.89 7.01 2.23
C ASP A 183 -8.27 7.20 2.84
N ASN A 184 -8.66 6.30 3.73
CA ASN A 184 -9.98 6.33 4.37
C ASN A 184 -10.14 7.45 5.42
N GLY A 185 -9.10 8.18 5.71
CA GLY A 185 -9.09 9.24 6.72
C GLY A 185 -8.97 10.66 6.16
N ALA A 186 -8.69 10.81 4.87
CA ALA A 186 -8.51 12.11 4.25
C ALA A 186 -9.82 12.68 3.72
N THR A 187 -9.98 13.99 3.84
CA THR A 187 -11.13 14.77 3.35
C THR A 187 -10.65 15.91 2.46
N LEU A 188 -11.56 16.56 1.73
CA LEU A 188 -11.24 17.76 0.94
C LEU A 188 -10.60 18.87 1.78
N ASP A 189 -10.94 18.95 3.06
CA ASP A 189 -10.36 19.95 4.00
C ASP A 189 -8.86 19.73 4.26
N ASP A 190 -8.34 18.53 4.02
CA ASP A 190 -6.92 18.23 4.14
C ASP A 190 -6.10 18.71 2.93
N LEU A 191 -6.77 19.09 1.84
CA LEU A 191 -6.15 19.65 0.63
C LEU A 191 -6.05 21.17 0.70
N ASP A 192 -5.04 21.72 0.05
CA ASP A 192 -4.77 23.14 -0.06
C ASP A 192 -5.32 23.69 -1.37
N GLU A 193 -6.42 24.45 -1.31
CA GLU A 193 -7.08 25.00 -2.48
C GLU A 193 -6.20 25.97 -3.26
N ASP A 194 -5.38 26.76 -2.58
CA ASP A 194 -4.51 27.74 -3.24
C ASP A 194 -3.42 27.04 -4.06
N LYS A 195 -2.88 25.93 -3.56
CA LYS A 195 -1.95 25.08 -4.30
C LYS A 195 -2.60 24.45 -5.54
N ILE A 196 -3.83 23.95 -5.40
CA ILE A 196 -4.59 23.38 -6.52
C ILE A 196 -4.84 24.43 -7.60
N ARG A 197 -5.25 25.65 -7.23
CA ARG A 197 -5.48 26.76 -8.16
C ARG A 197 -4.17 27.22 -8.81
N SER A 198 -3.09 27.35 -8.04
CA SER A 198 -1.77 27.71 -8.56
C SER A 198 -1.26 26.68 -9.57
N PHE A 199 -1.43 25.40 -9.26
CA PHE A 199 -1.13 24.31 -10.20
C PHE A 199 -1.92 24.46 -11.52
N LEU A 200 -3.23 24.69 -11.43
CA LEU A 200 -4.10 24.85 -12.60
C LEU A 200 -3.67 26.05 -13.48
N GLN A 201 -3.31 27.18 -12.88
CA GLN A 201 -2.78 28.35 -13.60
C GLN A 201 -1.52 28.00 -14.40
N VAL A 202 -0.57 27.30 -13.75
CA VAL A 202 0.69 26.88 -14.39
C VAL A 202 0.43 25.84 -15.48
N ALA A 203 -0.40 24.83 -15.23
CA ALA A 203 -0.74 23.80 -16.20
C ALA A 203 -1.40 24.39 -17.46
N ARG A 204 -2.29 25.35 -17.31
CA ARG A 204 -2.91 26.06 -18.44
C ARG A 204 -1.92 26.89 -19.24
N SER A 205 -1.10 27.68 -18.56
CA SER A 205 -0.16 28.58 -19.24
C SER A 205 0.92 27.83 -20.02
N LYS A 206 1.32 26.64 -19.57
CA LYS A 206 2.42 25.86 -20.15
C LYS A 206 2.00 24.71 -21.07
N ARG A 207 0.81 24.14 -20.86
CA ARG A 207 0.39 22.91 -21.54
C ARG A 207 -1.04 22.91 -22.05
N ASN A 208 -1.71 24.08 -22.16
CA ASN A 208 -3.10 24.18 -22.62
C ASN A 208 -4.06 23.21 -21.87
N PHE A 209 -3.90 23.10 -20.56
CA PHE A 209 -4.80 22.28 -19.75
C PHE A 209 -6.26 22.70 -19.98
N PRO A 210 -7.21 21.74 -20.22
CA PRO A 210 -8.51 22.05 -20.78
C PRO A 210 -9.45 22.80 -19.83
N LEU A 211 -9.26 22.68 -18.51
CA LEU A 211 -10.17 23.26 -17.53
C LEU A 211 -9.87 24.74 -17.25
N SER A 212 -10.92 25.53 -16.97
CA SER A 212 -10.80 26.94 -16.57
C SER A 212 -10.23 27.08 -15.15
N VAL A 213 -9.62 28.25 -14.86
CA VAL A 213 -9.14 28.58 -13.49
C VAL A 213 -10.30 28.64 -12.50
N ASP A 214 -11.51 28.98 -12.97
CA ASP A 214 -12.73 29.05 -12.16
C ASP A 214 -13.45 27.71 -11.99
N THR A 215 -12.91 26.62 -12.57
CA THR A 215 -13.48 25.28 -12.40
C THR A 215 -13.56 24.90 -10.91
N PRO A 216 -14.71 24.37 -10.45
CA PRO A 216 -14.82 23.86 -9.09
C PRO A 216 -13.73 22.84 -8.76
N ILE A 217 -13.16 22.94 -7.57
CA ILE A 217 -12.01 22.07 -7.15
C ILE A 217 -12.37 20.58 -7.27
N LYS A 218 -13.58 20.21 -6.87
CA LYS A 218 -14.04 18.83 -6.99
C LYS A 218 -14.04 18.33 -8.44
N GLU A 219 -14.49 19.13 -9.39
CA GLU A 219 -14.48 18.79 -10.81
C GLU A 219 -13.04 18.65 -11.34
N LEU A 220 -12.13 19.54 -10.93
CA LEU A 220 -10.72 19.45 -11.27
C LEU A 220 -10.08 18.16 -10.72
N LEU A 221 -10.31 17.83 -9.44
CA LEU A 221 -9.79 16.63 -8.82
C LEU A 221 -10.36 15.36 -9.47
N THR A 222 -11.65 15.38 -9.87
CA THR A 222 -12.27 14.28 -10.64
C THR A 222 -11.61 14.13 -12.00
N HIS A 223 -11.35 15.23 -12.70
CA HIS A 223 -10.68 15.21 -14.01
C HIS A 223 -9.26 14.66 -13.95
N LEU A 224 -8.58 14.81 -12.80
CA LEU A 224 -7.25 14.29 -12.54
C LEU A 224 -7.25 12.88 -11.94
N ASP A 225 -8.40 12.22 -11.82
CA ASP A 225 -8.58 10.93 -11.13
C ASP A 225 -8.09 10.93 -9.66
N LEU A 226 -8.13 12.10 -9.01
CA LEU A 226 -7.67 12.31 -7.63
C LEU A 226 -8.77 12.16 -6.57
N ILE A 227 -10.03 12.01 -7.00
CA ILE A 227 -11.20 11.76 -6.16
C ILE A 227 -12.11 10.76 -6.89
N ASP A 228 -12.75 9.85 -6.15
CA ASP A 228 -13.68 8.89 -6.72
C ASP A 228 -15.16 9.35 -6.62
N GLU A 229 -16.07 8.52 -7.14
CA GLU A 229 -17.52 8.77 -7.13
C GLU A 229 -18.12 8.89 -5.71
N ASN A 230 -17.43 8.38 -4.69
CA ASN A 230 -17.83 8.43 -3.28
C ASN A 230 -17.11 9.54 -2.50
N ASP A 231 -16.49 10.49 -3.18
CA ASP A 231 -15.70 11.59 -2.59
C ASP A 231 -14.47 11.12 -1.78
N ARG A 232 -13.96 9.92 -2.03
CA ARG A 232 -12.74 9.43 -1.39
C ARG A 232 -11.52 10.03 -2.09
N ILE A 233 -10.58 10.51 -1.30
CA ILE A 233 -9.38 11.20 -1.77
C ILE A 233 -8.30 10.17 -2.11
N ALA A 234 -7.73 10.23 -3.33
CA ALA A 234 -6.60 9.41 -3.72
C ALA A 234 -5.32 9.81 -2.97
N ASN A 235 -4.42 8.86 -2.72
CA ASN A 235 -3.13 9.15 -2.07
C ASN A 235 -2.32 10.20 -2.85
N ALA A 236 -2.41 10.20 -4.18
CA ALA A 236 -1.80 11.21 -5.04
C ALA A 236 -2.27 12.63 -4.70
N ALA A 237 -3.57 12.84 -4.45
CA ALA A 237 -4.11 14.15 -4.13
C ALA A 237 -3.50 14.72 -2.84
N ILE A 238 -3.30 13.86 -1.83
CA ILE A 238 -2.66 14.24 -0.57
C ILE A 238 -1.19 14.60 -0.80
N LEU A 239 -0.49 13.81 -1.61
CA LEU A 239 0.94 14.03 -1.90
C LEU A 239 1.18 15.26 -2.78
N LEU A 240 0.26 15.56 -3.72
CA LEU A 240 0.34 16.71 -4.61
C LEU A 240 -0.11 18.02 -3.95
N PHE A 241 -1.21 17.96 -3.20
CA PHE A 241 -1.93 19.16 -2.76
C PHE A 241 -2.29 19.16 -1.28
N GLY A 242 -1.84 18.21 -0.50
CA GLY A 242 -2.14 18.15 0.92
C GLY A 242 -1.51 19.30 1.71
N LYS A 243 -2.23 19.83 2.69
CA LYS A 243 -1.69 20.84 3.65
C LYS A 243 -0.56 20.24 4.49
N LYS A 244 -0.66 18.94 4.84
CA LYS A 244 0.33 18.20 5.64
C LYS A 244 0.41 16.74 5.18
N PRO A 245 1.05 16.43 4.03
CA PRO A 245 1.11 15.07 3.50
C PRO A 245 1.71 14.05 4.48
N GLN A 246 2.68 14.48 5.30
CA GLN A 246 3.35 13.62 6.28
C GLN A 246 2.47 13.23 7.47
N LYS A 247 1.26 13.81 7.64
CA LYS A 247 0.24 13.32 8.57
C LYS A 247 -0.22 11.92 8.18
N TYR A 248 -0.30 11.65 6.87
CA TYR A 248 -0.77 10.41 6.27
C TYR A 248 0.40 9.50 5.86
N PHE A 249 1.45 10.08 5.30
CA PHE A 249 2.61 9.39 4.75
C PHE A 249 3.89 9.90 5.39
N ILE A 250 4.14 9.49 6.64
CA ILE A 250 5.27 9.97 7.46
C ILE A 250 6.61 9.96 6.70
N PRO A 251 6.98 8.89 5.95
CA PRO A 251 8.27 8.84 5.26
C PRO A 251 8.31 9.62 3.94
N SER A 252 7.20 10.30 3.53
CA SER A 252 7.16 11.11 2.30
C SER A 252 7.94 12.43 2.47
N GLU A 253 9.20 12.33 2.85
CA GLU A 253 10.16 13.42 3.04
C GLU A 253 11.40 13.18 2.20
N VAL A 254 12.18 14.23 1.95
CA VAL A 254 13.49 14.13 1.29
C VAL A 254 14.59 14.56 2.27
N LYS A 255 15.59 13.70 2.42
CA LYS A 255 16.78 13.97 3.23
C LYS A 255 17.92 14.41 2.35
N CYS A 256 18.36 15.66 2.50
CA CYS A 256 19.46 16.23 1.75
C CYS A 256 20.72 16.33 2.63
N VAL A 257 21.83 15.81 2.11
CA VAL A 257 23.10 15.72 2.84
C VAL A 257 24.25 16.18 1.96
N GLN A 258 25.17 16.96 2.50
CA GLN A 258 26.45 17.27 1.86
C GLN A 258 27.60 16.60 2.61
N PHE A 259 28.58 16.11 1.86
CA PHE A 259 29.82 15.52 2.39
C PHE A 259 31.04 16.29 1.89
N TYR A 260 32.08 16.45 2.73
CA TYR A 260 33.35 17.10 2.35
C TYR A 260 34.17 16.33 1.31
N GLY A 261 34.03 15.00 1.29
CA GLY A 261 34.82 14.10 0.44
C GLY A 261 33.97 13.25 -0.47
N ASN A 262 34.55 12.14 -0.91
CA ASN A 262 33.93 11.20 -1.85
C ASN A 262 33.25 9.99 -1.15
N VAL A 263 33.22 10.00 0.18
CA VAL A 263 32.66 8.91 1.01
C VAL A 263 31.76 9.48 2.10
N VAL A 264 30.80 8.67 2.54
CA VAL A 264 29.91 9.02 3.68
C VAL A 264 30.76 9.05 4.95
N ARG A 265 30.94 10.26 5.51
CA ARG A 265 31.72 10.48 6.73
C ARG A 265 31.20 11.66 7.54
N LYS A 266 31.18 11.52 8.86
CA LYS A 266 30.92 12.63 9.79
C LYS A 266 32.21 13.38 10.13
N PRO A 267 32.14 14.70 10.39
CA PRO A 267 30.96 15.57 10.39
C PRO A 267 30.45 15.86 8.97
N MET A 268 29.13 16.06 8.84
CA MET A 268 28.50 16.48 7.61
C MET A 268 28.36 18.00 7.58
N PRO A 269 28.82 18.70 6.52
CA PRO A 269 28.71 20.15 6.41
C PRO A 269 27.27 20.67 6.41
N ALA A 270 26.36 19.91 5.81
CA ALA A 270 24.94 20.23 5.80
C ALA A 270 24.10 18.96 5.83
N TYR A 271 23.00 19.02 6.59
CA TYR A 271 21.97 17.99 6.68
C TYR A 271 20.61 18.67 6.85
N GLN A 272 19.68 18.39 5.95
CA GLN A 272 18.34 18.95 5.97
C GLN A 272 17.31 17.86 5.69
N ILE A 273 16.16 17.93 6.36
CA ILE A 273 14.99 17.09 6.08
C ILE A 273 13.88 18.00 5.60
N TYR A 274 13.47 17.82 4.35
CA TYR A 274 12.39 18.59 3.75
C TYR A 274 11.08 17.81 3.84
N ARG A 275 10.03 18.53 4.23
CA ARG A 275 8.65 18.03 4.34
C ARG A 275 7.73 19.00 3.63
N GLY A 276 6.61 18.51 3.13
CA GLY A 276 5.65 19.27 2.34
C GLY A 276 5.06 18.39 1.25
N ASP A 277 4.40 19.00 0.27
CA ASP A 277 3.94 18.29 -0.92
C ASP A 277 5.11 17.98 -1.88
N VAL A 278 4.82 17.21 -2.92
CA VAL A 278 5.86 16.75 -3.85
C VAL A 278 6.50 17.90 -4.64
N PHE A 279 5.79 18.98 -4.92
CA PHE A 279 6.35 20.17 -5.60
C PHE A 279 7.32 20.91 -4.69
N GLU A 280 6.93 21.13 -3.43
CA GLU A 280 7.80 21.74 -2.42
C GLU A 280 9.06 20.89 -2.19
N LEU A 281 8.93 19.56 -2.15
CA LEU A 281 10.06 18.65 -1.98
C LEU A 281 11.05 18.75 -3.13
N VAL A 282 10.57 18.84 -4.39
CA VAL A 282 11.43 19.02 -5.57
C VAL A 282 12.16 20.35 -5.49
N ASP A 283 11.44 21.44 -5.25
CA ASP A 283 12.01 22.79 -5.29
C ASP A 283 13.04 23.00 -4.16
N GLN A 284 12.73 22.56 -2.92
CA GLN A 284 13.63 22.64 -1.78
C GLN A 284 14.89 21.78 -1.96
N SER A 285 14.74 20.55 -2.47
CA SER A 285 15.87 19.65 -2.69
C SER A 285 16.76 20.13 -3.83
N THR A 286 16.16 20.65 -4.92
CA THR A 286 16.91 21.28 -6.02
C THR A 286 17.68 22.50 -5.53
N SER A 287 17.04 23.37 -4.75
CA SER A 287 17.68 24.56 -4.17
C SER A 287 18.82 24.18 -3.22
N PHE A 288 18.65 23.10 -2.44
CA PHE A 288 19.73 22.57 -1.59
C PHE A 288 20.97 22.20 -2.39
N VAL A 289 20.81 21.50 -3.50
CA VAL A 289 21.93 21.10 -4.37
C VAL A 289 22.52 22.34 -5.04
N MET A 290 21.69 23.15 -5.71
CA MET A 290 22.16 24.27 -6.52
C MET A 290 22.86 25.36 -5.70
N SER A 291 22.51 25.54 -4.44
CA SER A 291 23.19 26.47 -3.54
C SER A 291 24.58 26.03 -3.06
N ARG A 292 24.98 24.78 -3.39
CA ARG A 292 26.20 24.10 -2.89
C ARG A 292 27.12 23.60 -3.99
N VAL A 293 26.66 23.61 -5.23
CA VAL A 293 27.51 23.30 -6.40
C VAL A 293 28.28 24.54 -6.82
N ASN A 294 29.47 24.34 -7.40
CA ASN A 294 30.30 25.42 -7.91
C ASN A 294 29.67 26.03 -9.16
N ASN A 295 29.83 27.35 -9.29
CA ASN A 295 29.47 28.06 -10.49
C ASN A 295 30.73 28.51 -11.23
N TRP A 296 30.76 28.25 -12.52
CA TRP A 296 31.81 28.72 -13.41
C TRP A 296 31.40 30.10 -13.97
N VAL A 297 32.30 31.06 -13.86
CA VAL A 297 32.10 32.39 -14.44
C VAL A 297 32.85 32.41 -15.76
N GLY A 298 32.14 32.57 -16.86
CA GLY A 298 32.73 32.68 -18.19
C GLY A 298 33.52 33.97 -18.38
N THR A 299 34.38 34.03 -19.39
CA THR A 299 35.02 35.28 -19.83
C THR A 299 34.04 36.10 -20.67
N ARG A 300 34.09 37.44 -20.53
CA ARG A 300 33.33 38.33 -21.39
C ARG A 300 33.91 38.28 -22.81
N ASP A 301 33.08 38.05 -23.80
CA ASP A 301 33.44 38.35 -25.18
C ASP A 301 33.32 39.86 -25.44
N GLU A 302 34.25 40.40 -26.24
CA GLU A 302 34.28 41.85 -26.57
C GLU A 302 32.98 42.22 -27.31
N GLY A 303 32.07 42.95 -26.64
CA GLY A 303 30.83 43.46 -27.22
C GLY A 303 29.54 43.08 -26.49
N GLU A 304 29.57 42.24 -25.45
CA GLU A 304 28.40 41.90 -24.68
C GLU A 304 28.12 42.78 -23.47
N THR A 305 26.84 43.06 -23.24
CA THR A 305 26.31 43.84 -22.10
C THR A 305 26.63 43.17 -20.76
N ALA A 306 26.63 43.97 -19.71
CA ALA A 306 27.07 43.82 -18.31
C ALA A 306 26.94 42.45 -17.56
N SER A 307 26.31 41.43 -18.09
CA SER A 307 26.19 40.11 -17.41
C SER A 307 27.18 39.10 -17.95
N VAL A 308 27.99 38.52 -17.08
CA VAL A 308 28.88 37.40 -17.41
C VAL A 308 28.08 36.08 -17.32
N PRO A 309 28.10 35.21 -18.35
CA PRO A 309 27.40 33.94 -18.26
C PRO A 309 27.96 33.07 -17.12
N THR A 310 27.08 32.63 -16.24
CA THR A 310 27.43 31.77 -15.12
C THR A 310 26.87 30.40 -15.40
N HIS A 311 27.72 29.39 -15.40
CA HIS A 311 27.32 27.99 -15.63
C HIS A 311 27.53 27.19 -14.35
N PRO A 312 26.49 26.58 -13.77
CA PRO A 312 26.66 25.68 -12.63
C PRO A 312 27.35 24.38 -13.08
N GLU A 313 28.14 23.79 -12.18
CA GLU A 313 28.85 22.52 -12.39
C GLU A 313 27.88 21.37 -12.73
N LEU A 314 26.68 21.40 -12.14
CA LEU A 314 25.58 20.50 -12.46
C LEU A 314 24.44 21.28 -13.12
N PRO A 315 23.96 20.89 -14.32
CA PRO A 315 22.82 21.53 -14.94
C PRO A 315 21.57 21.42 -14.05
N ILE A 316 20.90 22.55 -13.79
CA ILE A 316 19.74 22.60 -12.90
C ILE A 316 18.61 21.68 -13.37
N ASP A 317 18.38 21.60 -14.68
CA ASP A 317 17.32 20.76 -15.26
C ASP A 317 17.62 19.27 -15.02
N ALA A 318 18.87 18.83 -15.14
CA ALA A 318 19.26 17.45 -14.85
C ALA A 318 19.10 17.10 -13.35
N VAL A 319 19.47 18.02 -12.45
CA VAL A 319 19.26 17.84 -10.99
C VAL A 319 17.78 17.73 -10.69
N LYS A 320 16.98 18.66 -11.24
CA LYS A 320 15.53 18.69 -11.02
C LYS A 320 14.86 17.42 -11.56
N GLU A 321 15.20 16.99 -12.76
CA GLU A 321 14.68 15.76 -13.37
C GLU A 321 14.99 14.52 -12.52
N ALA A 322 16.23 14.38 -12.07
CA ALA A 322 16.62 13.26 -11.24
C ALA A 322 15.85 13.20 -9.90
N ILE A 323 15.57 14.37 -9.29
CA ILE A 323 14.77 14.46 -8.06
C ILE A 323 13.30 14.15 -8.35
N VAL A 324 12.72 14.70 -9.44
CA VAL A 324 11.35 14.39 -9.88
C VAL A 324 11.20 12.88 -10.11
N ASN A 325 12.13 12.27 -10.84
CA ASN A 325 12.13 10.83 -11.09
C ASN A 325 12.20 10.03 -9.79
N ALA A 326 13.02 10.44 -8.83
CA ALA A 326 13.10 9.77 -7.53
C ALA A 326 11.77 9.84 -6.77
N ILE A 327 11.05 10.94 -6.84
CA ILE A 327 9.74 11.13 -6.20
C ILE A 327 8.65 10.35 -6.93
N CYS A 328 8.58 10.43 -8.27
CA CYS A 328 7.57 9.73 -9.08
C CYS A 328 7.71 8.20 -9.04
N HIS A 329 8.94 7.69 -8.93
CA HIS A 329 9.24 6.25 -8.91
C HIS A 329 9.47 5.69 -7.50
N ARG A 330 9.22 6.49 -6.46
CA ARG A 330 9.34 6.05 -5.07
C ARG A 330 8.31 4.98 -4.74
N ASP A 331 8.73 3.97 -3.96
CA ASP A 331 7.81 3.12 -3.23
C ASP A 331 7.33 3.84 -1.95
N TYR A 332 6.12 4.40 -1.99
CA TYR A 332 5.51 5.10 -0.86
C TYR A 332 5.03 4.17 0.26
N THR A 333 5.05 2.84 0.05
CA THR A 333 4.78 1.86 1.10
C THR A 333 6.02 1.58 1.96
N SER A 334 7.20 1.99 1.46
CA SER A 334 8.46 1.85 2.18
C SER A 334 8.61 2.89 3.29
N ASN A 335 9.15 2.49 4.43
CA ASN A 335 9.51 3.39 5.53
C ASN A 335 10.79 4.23 5.26
N ALA A 336 11.50 3.97 4.16
CA ALA A 336 12.68 4.74 3.79
C ALA A 336 12.29 6.04 3.05
N SER A 337 13.05 7.11 3.25
CA SER A 337 12.88 8.39 2.56
C SER A 337 13.80 8.48 1.35
N VAL A 338 13.47 9.33 0.37
CA VAL A 338 14.41 9.72 -0.69
C VAL A 338 15.59 10.45 -0.06
N GLN A 339 16.82 10.14 -0.50
CA GLN A 339 18.03 10.79 -0.01
C GLN A 339 18.78 11.41 -1.18
N VAL A 340 19.10 12.70 -1.05
CA VAL A 340 19.90 13.49 -2.00
C VAL A 340 21.24 13.76 -1.35
N MET A 341 22.30 13.14 -1.87
CA MET A 341 23.64 13.17 -1.25
C MET A 341 24.64 13.83 -2.20
N LEU A 342 25.10 15.03 -1.82
CA LEU A 342 26.09 15.79 -2.55
C LEU A 342 27.48 15.48 -2.00
N PHE A 343 28.28 14.80 -2.78
CA PHE A 343 29.72 14.58 -2.54
C PHE A 343 30.56 15.61 -3.29
N ARG A 344 31.85 15.63 -3.01
CA ARG A 344 32.78 16.55 -3.69
C ARG A 344 32.82 16.37 -5.21
N ASN A 345 32.66 15.14 -5.69
CA ASN A 345 32.84 14.76 -7.11
C ASN A 345 31.58 14.21 -7.77
N ARG A 346 30.43 14.11 -7.06
CA ARG A 346 29.20 13.55 -7.62
C ARG A 346 27.98 13.91 -6.77
N LEU A 347 26.82 13.83 -7.39
CA LEU A 347 25.50 13.82 -6.76
C LEU A 347 24.95 12.38 -6.81
N GLU A 348 24.49 11.86 -5.68
CA GLU A 348 23.76 10.60 -5.60
C GLU A 348 22.33 10.85 -5.10
N ILE A 349 21.36 10.23 -5.74
CA ILE A 349 19.96 10.24 -5.34
C ILE A 349 19.53 8.81 -5.08
N TRP A 350 19.24 8.48 -3.82
CA TRP A 350 18.80 7.17 -3.40
C TRP A 350 17.30 7.16 -3.21
N ASN A 351 16.64 6.27 -3.92
CA ASN A 351 15.20 6.14 -3.95
C ASN A 351 14.79 4.76 -3.41
N PRO A 352 13.90 4.68 -2.40
CA PRO A 352 13.32 3.43 -1.96
C PRO A 352 12.26 2.94 -2.97
N GLY A 353 12.71 2.39 -4.08
CA GLY A 353 11.88 1.88 -5.17
C GLY A 353 12.61 0.74 -5.89
N GLN A 354 11.88 0.07 -6.77
CA GLN A 354 12.41 -0.97 -7.63
C GLN A 354 12.18 -0.59 -9.09
N LEU A 355 13.04 -1.09 -9.98
CA LEU A 355 12.80 -0.94 -11.41
C LEU A 355 11.54 -1.72 -11.81
N PRO A 356 10.70 -1.16 -12.69
CA PRO A 356 9.53 -1.86 -13.23
C PRO A 356 9.92 -3.21 -13.84
N TYR A 357 9.00 -4.18 -13.76
CA TYR A 357 9.22 -5.52 -14.31
C TYR A 357 9.69 -5.48 -15.78
N GLY A 358 10.76 -6.21 -16.09
CA GLY A 358 11.34 -6.26 -17.43
C GLY A 358 12.31 -5.13 -17.77
N LEU A 359 12.49 -4.12 -16.89
CA LEU A 359 13.50 -3.08 -17.01
C LEU A 359 14.74 -3.45 -16.20
N THR A 360 15.91 -3.34 -16.84
CA THR A 360 17.21 -3.57 -16.18
C THR A 360 18.07 -2.33 -16.28
N VAL A 361 19.11 -2.20 -15.44
CA VAL A 361 20.06 -1.08 -15.49
C VAL A 361 20.67 -0.92 -16.88
N GLN A 362 20.93 -2.03 -17.59
CA GLN A 362 21.45 -2.00 -18.96
C GLN A 362 20.45 -1.44 -19.97
N LYS A 363 19.14 -1.76 -19.81
CA LYS A 363 18.09 -1.22 -20.68
C LYS A 363 17.84 0.26 -20.44
N LEU A 364 18.13 0.78 -19.25
CA LEU A 364 18.04 2.22 -18.96
C LEU A 364 19.04 3.07 -19.72
N GLN A 365 20.15 2.48 -20.20
CA GLN A 365 21.15 3.19 -21.01
C GLN A 365 20.74 3.39 -22.47
N GLY A 366 19.62 2.81 -22.90
CA GLY A 366 19.06 2.93 -24.25
C GLY A 366 17.62 3.45 -24.25
N PRO A 367 17.01 3.59 -25.43
CA PRO A 367 15.61 3.99 -25.54
C PRO A 367 14.70 3.00 -24.79
N HIS A 368 13.93 3.48 -23.84
CA HIS A 368 12.99 2.69 -23.04
C HIS A 368 11.68 3.45 -22.83
N LYS A 369 10.60 2.72 -22.57
CA LYS A 369 9.31 3.34 -22.21
C LYS A 369 9.38 3.86 -20.79
N SER A 370 8.86 5.06 -20.55
CA SER A 370 8.61 5.56 -19.21
C SER A 370 7.41 4.81 -18.62
N LEU A 371 7.64 4.14 -17.48
CA LEU A 371 6.61 3.38 -16.75
C LEU A 371 6.65 3.88 -15.29
N PRO A 372 5.95 5.00 -14.99
CA PRO A 372 5.97 5.55 -13.65
C PRO A 372 5.32 4.58 -12.65
N THR A 373 5.95 4.42 -11.48
CA THR A 373 5.41 3.63 -10.36
C THR A 373 4.16 4.28 -9.79
N ASN A 374 4.13 5.61 -9.83
CA ASN A 374 3.02 6.44 -9.33
C ASN A 374 2.52 7.37 -10.45
N PRO A 375 1.67 6.88 -11.37
CA PRO A 375 1.25 7.64 -12.55
C PRO A 375 0.46 8.90 -12.21
N LEU A 376 -0.41 8.90 -11.19
CA LEU A 376 -1.18 10.07 -10.79
C LEU A 376 -0.33 11.17 -10.14
N ILE A 377 0.86 10.84 -9.62
CA ILE A 377 1.84 11.82 -9.19
C ILE A 377 2.67 12.30 -10.38
N ALA A 378 3.08 11.37 -11.25
CA ALA A 378 3.97 11.67 -12.36
C ALA A 378 3.35 12.65 -13.36
N ASP A 379 2.12 12.42 -13.81
CA ASP A 379 1.43 13.26 -14.79
C ASP A 379 1.38 14.74 -14.37
N PRO A 380 0.86 15.11 -13.19
CA PRO A 380 0.87 16.49 -12.73
C PRO A 380 2.25 17.10 -12.58
N MET A 381 3.26 16.33 -12.21
CA MET A 381 4.63 16.84 -12.06
C MET A 381 5.32 17.15 -13.39
N TYR A 382 4.96 16.45 -14.47
CA TYR A 382 5.46 16.78 -15.81
C TYR A 382 4.77 18.00 -16.43
N TRP A 383 3.60 18.40 -15.97
CA TRP A 383 2.87 19.53 -16.54
C TRP A 383 3.51 20.91 -16.24
N PRO A 384 4.03 21.21 -15.04
CA PRO A 384 4.73 22.45 -14.76
C PRO A 384 6.15 22.52 -15.33
N SER A 385 6.81 21.39 -15.59
CA SER A 385 8.19 21.35 -16.07
C SER A 385 8.28 21.70 -17.57
N THR A 386 8.83 22.86 -17.84
CA THR A 386 9.00 23.45 -19.15
C THR A 386 10.20 22.88 -19.86
N ARG A 387 10.23 21.90 -20.62
CA ARG A 387 11.26 21.50 -21.61
C ARG A 387 11.69 20.03 -21.66
N LEU A 388 11.19 19.15 -20.80
CA LEU A 388 11.71 17.77 -20.76
C LEU A 388 11.04 16.80 -21.75
N ALA A 389 9.99 17.24 -22.46
CA ALA A 389 9.29 16.37 -23.42
C ALA A 389 9.92 16.26 -24.80
N GLU A 390 11.00 17.01 -25.10
CA GLU A 390 11.67 16.98 -26.41
C GLU A 390 13.11 16.43 -26.38
N THR A 391 13.68 16.16 -25.23
CA THR A 391 14.98 15.49 -25.17
C THR A 391 14.73 13.98 -25.27
N LYS A 392 14.65 13.48 -26.49
CA LYS A 392 14.97 12.08 -26.79
C LYS A 392 16.26 11.77 -26.05
N CYS A 393 16.22 10.80 -25.13
CA CYS A 393 17.44 10.23 -24.60
C CYS A 393 18.33 9.78 -25.77
N HIS A 394 19.40 10.50 -26.03
CA HIS A 394 20.49 10.08 -26.90
C HIS A 394 21.55 9.41 -26.05
#